data_57dcb009eb020c0865a01b67b95a48b9
#
_entry.id   57dcb009eb020c0865a01b67b95a48b9
#
_cell.length_a   1.000
_cell.length_b   1.000
_cell.length_c   1.000
_cell.angle_alpha   90.00
_cell.angle_beta   90.00
_cell.angle_gamma   90.00
#
_symmetry.space_group_name_H-M   'P 1'
#
loop_
_entity.id
_entity.type
_entity.pdbx_description
1 polymer ?
#
loop_
_entity_poly.entity_id
_entity_poly.type
_entity_poly.pdbx_seq_one_letter_code
_entity_poly.pdbx_strand_id
1 'polypeptide(L)'
;MLRGIEIVSIPVKHQAAALEFFTEKLGFKVATNQFFGEGRQRWIELMIPGAETRLALFTPPGHENRIGGFQPVTFRCEDVFATADALKRKGVTLAEEPKKEVWGTRAVFRDPDGNEFVFSSK
;
A
#
# COMPACT_ATOMS: atom_id res chain seq x y z
N MET A 1 15.87 -10.05 20.55
CA MET A 1 16.35 -9.88 19.18
C MET A 1 15.17 -9.54 18.25
N LEU A 2 15.44 -8.88 17.15
CA LEU A 2 14.41 -8.50 16.20
C LEU A 2 13.69 -9.74 15.65
N ARG A 3 12.38 -9.63 15.43
CA ARG A 3 11.54 -10.79 15.11
C ARG A 3 10.71 -10.63 13.84
N GLY A 4 10.86 -9.54 13.15
CA GLY A 4 10.13 -9.30 11.91
C GLY A 4 9.96 -7.83 11.63
N ILE A 5 9.18 -7.53 10.61
CA ILE A 5 8.82 -6.16 10.26
C ILE A 5 7.44 -5.89 10.83
N GLU A 6 7.37 -4.96 11.77
CA GLU A 6 6.11 -4.64 12.45
C GLU A 6 5.22 -3.77 11.56
N ILE A 7 5.79 -2.69 11.03
CA ILE A 7 5.05 -1.68 10.29
C ILE A 7 5.89 -1.19 9.12
N VAL A 8 5.24 -0.99 7.99
CA VAL A 8 5.82 -0.28 6.84
C VAL A 8 5.00 0.99 6.65
N SER A 9 5.67 2.14 6.64
CA SER A 9 5.01 3.43 6.43
C SER A 9 4.94 3.76 4.94
N ILE A 10 3.73 4.08 4.50
CA ILE A 10 3.47 4.54 3.13
C ILE A 10 3.36 6.06 3.19
N PRO A 11 4.23 6.79 2.47
CA PRO A 11 4.14 8.26 2.48
C PRO A 11 2.91 8.70 1.68
N VAL A 12 2.07 9.50 2.31
CA VAL A 12 0.83 9.97 1.69
C VAL A 12 0.67 11.47 1.93
N LYS A 13 0.10 12.15 0.96
CA LYS A 13 -0.18 13.57 1.07
C LYS A 13 -1.55 13.82 1.70
N HIS A 14 -2.55 13.03 1.27
CA HIS A 14 -3.92 13.15 1.76
C HIS A 14 -4.35 11.87 2.43
N GLN A 15 -4.28 11.85 3.75
CA GLN A 15 -4.58 10.65 4.53
C GLN A 15 -6.00 10.13 4.34
N ALA A 16 -7.00 11.02 4.22
CA ALA A 16 -8.38 10.60 4.03
C ALA A 16 -8.57 9.86 2.72
N ALA A 17 -7.99 10.36 1.63
CA ALA A 17 -8.07 9.70 0.32
C ALA A 17 -7.30 8.37 0.32
N ALA A 18 -6.13 8.34 0.98
CA ALA A 18 -5.35 7.13 1.10
C ALA A 18 -6.11 6.07 1.90
N LEU A 19 -6.71 6.46 3.02
CA LEU A 19 -7.49 5.55 3.86
C LEU A 19 -8.64 4.92 3.05
N GLU A 20 -9.37 5.73 2.31
CA GLU A 20 -10.45 5.24 1.46
C GLU A 20 -9.94 4.24 0.42
N PHE A 21 -8.83 4.59 -0.24
CA PHE A 21 -8.25 3.72 -1.26
C PHE A 21 -7.85 2.35 -0.70
N PHE A 22 -7.06 2.34 0.37
CA PHE A 22 -6.54 1.10 0.92
C PHE A 22 -7.63 0.22 1.56
N THR A 23 -8.68 0.84 2.12
CA THR A 23 -9.79 0.07 2.70
C THR A 23 -10.80 -0.36 1.64
N GLU A 24 -11.26 0.58 0.79
CA GLU A 24 -12.33 0.31 -0.18
C GLU A 24 -11.83 -0.49 -1.39
N LYS A 25 -10.65 -0.16 -1.89
CA LYS A 25 -10.13 -0.80 -3.12
C LYS A 25 -9.31 -2.05 -2.80
N LEU A 26 -8.52 -2.04 -1.73
CA LEU A 26 -7.64 -3.16 -1.41
C LEU A 26 -8.19 -4.07 -0.31
N GLY A 27 -9.23 -3.64 0.39
CA GLY A 27 -9.85 -4.46 1.43
C GLY A 27 -9.07 -4.53 2.74
N PHE A 28 -8.14 -3.62 2.97
CA PHE A 28 -7.40 -3.59 4.23
C PHE A 28 -8.31 -3.06 5.35
N LYS A 29 -7.98 -3.40 6.60
CA LYS A 29 -8.80 -3.04 7.76
C LYS A 29 -8.08 -2.04 8.64
N VAL A 30 -8.83 -1.07 9.18
CA VAL A 30 -8.26 -0.08 10.09
C VAL A 30 -7.95 -0.73 11.44
N ALA A 31 -6.70 -0.66 11.86
CA ALA A 31 -6.29 -1.09 13.19
C ALA A 31 -6.27 0.10 14.15
N THR A 32 -5.78 1.25 13.68
CA THR A 32 -5.69 2.46 14.48
C THR A 32 -5.92 3.67 13.57
N ASN A 33 -6.68 4.65 14.07
CA ASN A 33 -6.89 5.90 13.38
C ASN A 33 -7.15 6.97 14.44
N GLN A 34 -6.10 7.68 14.86
CA GLN A 34 -6.23 8.65 15.93
C GLN A 34 -5.25 9.79 15.79
N PHE A 35 -5.59 10.92 16.37
CA PHE A 35 -4.69 12.06 16.44
C PHE A 35 -3.57 11.78 17.42
N PHE A 36 -2.41 12.36 17.13
CA PHE A 36 -1.32 12.39 18.10
C PHE A 36 -0.60 13.74 17.98
N GLY A 37 -0.23 14.30 19.14
CA GLY A 37 0.41 15.59 19.19
C GLY A 37 -0.42 16.71 18.58
N GLU A 38 0.26 17.77 18.14
CA GLU A 38 -0.38 18.93 17.51
C GLU A 38 -0.30 18.90 16.00
N GLY A 39 0.18 17.81 15.42
CA GLY A 39 0.35 17.68 14.00
C GLY A 39 -0.99 17.58 13.26
N ARG A 40 -0.93 17.86 11.95
CA ARG A 40 -2.10 17.75 11.08
C ARG A 40 -2.37 16.31 10.66
N GLN A 41 -1.39 15.44 10.78
CA GLN A 41 -1.53 14.04 10.45
C GLN A 41 -2.07 13.26 11.63
N ARG A 42 -2.81 12.23 11.29
CA ARG A 42 -3.27 11.24 12.23
C ARG A 42 -2.35 10.04 12.12
N TRP A 43 -2.29 9.23 13.17
CA TRP A 43 -1.64 7.94 13.07
C TRP A 43 -2.68 6.94 12.53
N ILE A 44 -2.49 6.49 11.31
CA ILE A 44 -3.39 5.54 10.67
C ILE A 44 -2.63 4.26 10.39
N GLU A 45 -3.09 3.18 11.00
CA GLU A 45 -2.47 1.87 10.87
C GLU A 45 -3.49 0.90 10.30
N LEU A 46 -3.10 0.15 9.28
CA LEU A 46 -3.96 -0.78 8.59
C LEU A 46 -3.45 -2.20 8.73
N MET A 47 -4.37 -3.14 8.90
CA MET A 47 -4.09 -4.57 8.85
C MET A 47 -4.33 -5.06 7.43
N ILE A 48 -3.38 -5.86 6.94
CA ILE A 48 -3.53 -6.58 5.67
C ILE A 48 -4.09 -7.95 6.04
N PRO A 49 -5.27 -8.37 5.50
CA PRO A 49 -5.84 -9.66 5.85
C PRO A 49 -4.85 -10.81 5.65
N GLY A 50 -4.65 -11.59 6.71
CA GLY A 50 -3.74 -12.75 6.68
C GLY A 50 -2.27 -12.43 6.88
N ALA A 51 -1.90 -11.18 7.14
CA ALA A 51 -0.50 -10.79 7.34
C ALA A 51 -0.26 -10.27 8.75
N GLU A 52 0.98 -10.40 9.22
CA GLU A 52 1.38 -9.85 10.51
C GLU A 52 1.86 -8.40 10.38
N THR A 53 2.60 -8.09 9.31
CA THR A 53 3.10 -6.74 9.06
C THR A 53 1.94 -5.81 8.73
N ARG A 54 1.92 -4.64 9.38
CA ARG A 54 0.90 -3.62 9.13
C ARG A 54 1.44 -2.50 8.27
N LEU A 55 0.53 -1.71 7.70
CA LEU A 55 0.88 -0.49 6.99
C LEU A 55 0.49 0.70 7.84
N ALA A 56 1.31 1.75 7.81
CA ALA A 56 0.92 3.05 8.35
C ALA A 56 0.79 4.03 7.20
N LEU A 57 -0.30 4.78 7.15
CA LEU A 57 -0.51 5.84 6.18
C LEU A 57 -0.05 7.14 6.82
N PHE A 58 1.24 7.38 6.74
CA PHE A 58 1.86 8.47 7.47
C PHE A 58 3.18 8.90 6.81
N THR A 59 3.36 10.20 6.67
CA THR A 59 4.62 10.75 6.15
C THR A 59 5.34 11.46 7.28
N PRO A 60 6.50 10.93 7.74
CA PRO A 60 7.28 11.63 8.76
C PRO A 60 7.69 13.03 8.28
N PRO A 61 7.68 14.03 9.18
CA PRO A 61 8.11 15.36 8.79
C PRO A 61 9.52 15.34 8.19
N GLY A 62 9.68 16.05 7.07
CA GLY A 62 10.94 16.06 6.33
C GLY A 62 11.08 14.98 5.27
N HIS A 63 10.10 14.08 5.18
CA HIS A 63 10.12 12.98 4.20
C HIS A 63 9.06 13.12 3.11
N GLU A 64 8.52 14.33 2.93
CA GLU A 64 7.47 14.58 1.94
C GLU A 64 7.93 14.30 0.51
N ASN A 65 9.24 14.38 0.24
CA ASN A 65 9.78 14.08 -1.07
C ASN A 65 9.69 12.61 -1.45
N ARG A 66 9.33 11.73 -0.51
CA ARG A 66 9.14 10.30 -0.77
C ARG A 66 7.76 10.00 -1.34
N ILE A 67 6.84 10.97 -1.30
CA ILE A 67 5.48 10.78 -1.83
C ILE A 67 5.53 10.76 -3.35
N GLY A 68 4.88 9.73 -3.93
CA GLY A 68 4.82 9.55 -5.38
C GLY A 68 5.95 8.66 -5.90
N GLY A 69 5.73 8.06 -7.07
CA GLY A 69 6.69 7.18 -7.69
C GLY A 69 6.84 5.83 -6.99
N PHE A 70 7.91 5.14 -7.30
CA PHE A 70 8.18 3.80 -6.78
C PHE A 70 8.34 3.78 -5.27
N GLN A 71 7.61 2.86 -4.62
CA GLN A 71 7.76 2.60 -3.20
C GLN A 71 8.39 1.21 -3.02
N PRO A 72 9.36 1.05 -2.10
CA PRO A 72 10.05 -0.24 -1.91
C PRO A 72 9.20 -1.22 -1.11
N VAL A 73 8.00 -1.48 -1.58
CA VAL A 73 7.05 -2.39 -0.95
C VAL A 73 6.48 -3.28 -2.04
N THR A 74 6.58 -4.58 -1.85
CA THR A 74 5.98 -5.55 -2.76
C THR A 74 4.91 -6.32 -1.99
N PHE A 75 3.69 -6.28 -2.50
CA PHE A 75 2.60 -7.05 -1.93
C PHE A 75 2.57 -8.44 -2.55
N ARG A 76 2.25 -9.43 -1.76
CA ARG A 76 2.10 -10.81 -2.22
C ARG A 76 0.63 -11.10 -2.52
N CYS A 77 0.40 -11.84 -3.60
CA CYS A 77 -0.93 -12.38 -3.90
C CYS A 77 -0.76 -13.79 -4.47
N GLU A 78 -1.85 -14.53 -4.57
CA GLU A 78 -1.80 -15.89 -5.11
C GLU A 78 -1.75 -15.90 -6.63
N ASP A 79 -2.47 -14.98 -7.27
CA ASP A 79 -2.60 -14.90 -8.72
C ASP A 79 -2.59 -13.45 -9.16
N VAL A 80 -1.50 -13.02 -9.77
CA VAL A 80 -1.33 -11.63 -10.20
C VAL A 80 -2.35 -11.25 -11.27
N PHE A 81 -2.65 -12.15 -12.22
CA PHE A 81 -3.62 -11.85 -13.29
C PHE A 81 -5.02 -11.61 -12.71
N ALA A 82 -5.46 -12.48 -11.81
CA ALA A 82 -6.78 -12.35 -11.17
C ALA A 82 -6.83 -11.09 -10.29
N THR A 83 -5.77 -10.80 -9.57
CA THR A 83 -5.67 -9.61 -8.72
C THR A 83 -5.70 -8.34 -9.56
N ALA A 84 -4.96 -8.32 -10.67
CA ALA A 84 -4.95 -7.18 -11.59
C ALA A 84 -6.35 -6.91 -12.13
N ASP A 85 -7.07 -7.95 -12.56
CA ASP A 85 -8.44 -7.79 -13.06
C ASP A 85 -9.37 -7.25 -11.99
N ALA A 86 -9.25 -7.74 -10.75
CA ALA A 86 -10.07 -7.27 -9.64
C ALA A 86 -9.79 -5.80 -9.32
N LEU A 87 -8.53 -5.40 -9.32
CA LEU A 87 -8.14 -4.01 -9.06
C LEU A 87 -8.67 -3.08 -10.16
N LYS A 88 -8.55 -3.49 -11.43
CA LYS A 88 -9.08 -2.70 -12.54
C LYS A 88 -10.60 -2.52 -12.44
N ARG A 89 -11.32 -3.56 -12.06
CA ARG A 89 -12.78 -3.48 -11.89
C ARG A 89 -13.17 -2.50 -10.79
N LYS A 90 -12.30 -2.29 -9.82
CA LYS A 90 -12.51 -1.31 -8.75
C LYS A 90 -12.01 0.09 -9.11
N GLY A 91 -11.52 0.27 -10.33
CA GLY A 91 -11.04 1.57 -10.78
C GLY A 91 -9.59 1.88 -10.40
N VAL A 92 -8.83 0.90 -9.96
CA VAL A 92 -7.41 1.08 -9.63
C VAL A 92 -6.60 1.12 -10.93
N THR A 93 -5.71 2.10 -11.05
CA THR A 93 -4.83 2.23 -12.20
C THR A 93 -3.63 1.31 -12.04
N LEU A 94 -3.31 0.54 -13.09
CA LEU A 94 -2.08 -0.22 -13.14
C LEU A 94 -1.01 0.60 -13.84
N ALA A 95 0.15 0.74 -13.20
CA ALA A 95 1.31 1.36 -13.82
C ALA A 95 2.01 0.38 -14.75
N GLU A 96 1.96 -0.91 -14.43
CA GLU A 96 2.48 -1.98 -15.28
C GLU A 96 1.52 -3.17 -15.23
N GLU A 97 1.18 -3.69 -16.40
CA GLU A 97 0.33 -4.87 -16.51
C GLU A 97 1.08 -6.12 -16.06
N PRO A 98 0.35 -7.21 -15.73
CA PRO A 98 1.00 -8.46 -15.33
C PRO A 98 2.02 -8.94 -16.34
N LYS A 99 3.19 -9.33 -15.83
CA LYS A 99 4.28 -9.84 -16.64
C LYS A 99 4.94 -11.02 -15.92
N LYS A 100 5.14 -12.11 -16.66
CA LYS A 100 5.84 -13.27 -16.14
C LYS A 100 7.34 -13.03 -16.19
N GLU A 101 8.01 -13.32 -15.07
CA GLU A 101 9.45 -13.32 -14.93
C GLU A 101 9.91 -14.72 -14.59
N VAL A 102 11.23 -14.96 -14.62
CA VAL A 102 11.76 -16.29 -14.28
C VAL A 102 11.44 -16.71 -12.85
N TRP A 103 11.28 -15.73 -11.95
CA TRP A 103 11.00 -15.96 -10.52
C TRP A 103 9.51 -15.93 -10.16
N GLY A 104 8.65 -15.53 -11.07
CA GLY A 104 7.22 -15.42 -10.81
C GLY A 104 6.55 -14.40 -11.70
N THR A 105 5.39 -13.92 -11.30
CA THR A 105 4.63 -12.92 -12.05
C THR A 105 4.51 -11.65 -11.22
N ARG A 106 4.59 -10.49 -11.89
CA ARG A 106 4.52 -9.18 -11.22
C ARG A 106 3.64 -8.21 -12.01
N ALA A 107 3.12 -7.23 -11.30
CA ALA A 107 2.44 -6.08 -11.86
C ALA A 107 2.62 -4.90 -10.90
N VAL A 108 2.20 -3.71 -11.30
CA VAL A 108 2.35 -2.50 -10.48
C VAL A 108 1.04 -1.72 -10.50
N PHE A 109 0.55 -1.34 -9.32
CA PHE A 109 -0.61 -0.44 -9.23
C PHE A 109 -0.20 0.91 -8.65
N ARG A 110 -1.05 1.92 -8.87
CA ARG A 110 -0.87 3.26 -8.30
C ARG A 110 -1.94 3.56 -7.27
N ASP A 111 -1.54 4.27 -6.21
CA ASP A 111 -2.48 4.82 -5.24
C ASP A 111 -2.85 6.27 -5.63
N PRO A 112 -3.74 6.95 -4.87
CA PRO A 112 -4.15 8.31 -5.20
C PRO A 112 -3.03 9.36 -5.18
N ASP A 113 -1.95 9.11 -4.44
CA ASP A 113 -0.81 10.03 -4.37
C ASP A 113 0.23 9.77 -5.46
N GLY A 114 -0.03 8.82 -6.36
CA GLY A 114 0.92 8.44 -7.39
C GLY A 114 2.01 7.51 -6.90
N ASN A 115 1.89 6.97 -5.71
CA ASN A 115 2.80 5.93 -5.23
C ASN A 115 2.59 4.67 -6.06
N GLU A 116 3.67 4.00 -6.43
CA GLU A 116 3.62 2.79 -7.23
C GLU A 116 4.09 1.60 -6.40
N PHE A 117 3.27 0.57 -6.38
CA PHE A 117 3.52 -0.64 -5.59
C PHE A 117 3.53 -1.87 -6.48
N VAL A 118 4.57 -2.68 -6.33
CA VAL A 118 4.63 -3.98 -6.99
C VAL A 118 3.73 -4.97 -6.23
N PHE A 119 3.02 -5.80 -6.97
CA PHE A 119 2.40 -6.99 -6.39
C PHE A 119 2.83 -8.20 -7.22
N SER A 120 3.07 -9.31 -6.54
CA SER A 120 3.69 -10.46 -7.18
C SER A 120 3.20 -11.78 -6.62
N SER A 121 3.39 -12.82 -7.42
CA SER A 121 3.18 -14.21 -7.02
C SER A 121 4.29 -15.06 -7.63
N LYS A 122 4.51 -16.22 -7.03
CA LYS A 122 5.48 -17.18 -7.56
C LYS A 122 4.84 -18.19 -8.49
#